data_7f71644aa77eba8a150965e8dc698e52
#
_entry.id   7f71644aa77eba8a150965e8dc698e52
#
_cell.length_a   1.000
_cell.length_b   1.000
_cell.length_c   1.000
_cell.angle_alpha   90.00
_cell.angle_beta   90.00
_cell.angle_gamma   90.00
#
_symmetry.space_group_name_H-M   'P 1'
#
loop_
_entity.id
_entity.type
_entity.pdbx_description
1 polymer ?
#
loop_
_entity_poly.entity_id
_entity_poly.type
_entity_poly.pdbx_seq_one_letter_code
_entity_poly.pdbx_strand_id
1 'polypeptide(L)' 'MKIFIAKEDDRLTVAAVLVKNGYTVRIGKQTKKGSKTMQEYFVETIEEVEKDG' A
#
# COMPACT_ATOMS: atom_id res chain seq x y z
N MET A 1 -6.90 3.70 -0.49
CA MET A 1 -6.99 2.52 -1.33
C MET A 1 -5.86 1.58 -1.03
N LYS A 2 -6.13 0.32 -0.93
CA LYS A 2 -5.14 -0.67 -0.58
C LYS A 2 -5.02 -1.67 -1.71
N ILE A 3 -3.81 -1.87 -2.21
CA ILE A 3 -3.59 -2.77 -3.31
C ILE A 3 -2.69 -3.89 -2.85
N PHE A 4 -3.14 -5.11 -2.95
CA PHE A 4 -2.35 -6.25 -2.48
C PHE A 4 -1.44 -6.77 -3.56
N ILE A 5 -0.15 -6.78 -3.32
CA ILE A 5 0.83 -7.20 -4.29
C ILE A 5 1.84 -8.10 -3.59
N ALA A 6 1.91 -9.33 -4.00
CA ALA A 6 2.76 -10.31 -3.34
C ALA A 6 4.25 -10.11 -3.57
N LYS A 7 4.62 -9.71 -4.76
CA LYS A 7 6.04 -9.56 -5.05
C LYS A 7 6.59 -8.25 -4.63
N GLU A 8 7.71 -8.26 -3.95
CA GLU A 8 8.31 -7.05 -3.44
C GLU A 8 8.68 -6.09 -4.56
N ASP A 9 9.27 -6.57 -5.62
CA ASP A 9 9.65 -5.71 -6.73
C ASP A 9 8.45 -4.97 -7.29
N ASP A 10 7.35 -5.66 -7.41
CA ASP A 10 6.16 -5.04 -7.96
C ASP A 10 5.60 -4.02 -6.99
N ARG A 11 5.65 -4.32 -5.70
CA ARG A 11 5.17 -3.37 -4.70
C ARG A 11 5.97 -2.08 -4.77
N LEU A 12 7.28 -2.20 -4.90
CA LEU A 12 8.11 -1.02 -4.94
C LEU A 12 7.87 -0.21 -6.21
N THR A 13 7.63 -0.91 -7.30
CA THR A 13 7.35 -0.24 -8.57
C THR A 13 6.05 0.55 -8.49
N VAL A 14 5.01 -0.07 -7.94
CA VAL A 14 3.71 0.57 -7.83
C VAL A 14 3.81 1.74 -6.86
N ALA A 15 4.52 1.56 -5.75
CA ALA A 15 4.67 2.62 -4.77
C ALA A 15 5.39 3.82 -5.41
N ALA A 16 6.42 3.56 -6.18
CA ALA A 16 7.16 4.63 -6.82
C ALA A 16 6.29 5.41 -7.81
N VAL A 17 5.47 4.72 -8.56
CA VAL A 17 4.60 5.35 -9.53
C VAL A 17 3.59 6.24 -8.80
N LEU A 18 3.04 5.75 -7.70
CA LEU A 18 2.06 6.52 -6.96
C LEU A 18 2.69 7.75 -6.33
N VAL A 19 3.87 7.61 -5.78
CA VAL A 19 4.54 8.74 -5.17
C VAL A 19 4.87 9.78 -6.24
N LYS A 20 5.28 9.33 -7.41
CA LYS A 20 5.62 10.23 -8.48
C LYS A 20 4.39 11.02 -8.89
N ASN A 21 3.22 10.48 -8.74
CA ASN A 21 2.00 11.15 -9.11
C ASN A 21 1.35 11.92 -7.93
N GLY A 22 2.07 12.10 -6.86
CA GLY A 22 1.59 12.95 -5.78
C GLY A 22 0.85 12.26 -4.66
N TYR A 23 0.86 10.94 -4.62
CA TYR A 23 0.16 10.25 -3.56
C TYR A 23 1.09 9.94 -2.41
N THR A 24 0.56 9.93 -1.22
CA THR A 24 1.30 9.48 -0.05
C THR A 24 1.03 7.99 0.07
N VAL A 25 2.08 7.21 0.18
CA VAL A 25 1.96 5.78 0.12
C VAL A 25 2.54 5.11 1.34
N ARG A 26 1.95 4.02 1.75
CA ARG A 26 2.47 3.22 2.85
C ARG A 26 2.52 1.77 2.39
N ILE A 27 3.61 1.09 2.69
CA ILE A 27 3.72 -0.33 2.37
C ILE A 27 3.60 -1.09 3.66
N GLY A 28 2.78 -2.09 3.71
CA GLY A 28 2.56 -2.85 4.93
C GLY A 28 2.22 -4.29 4.66
N LYS A 29 1.90 -5.00 5.73
CA LYS A 29 1.51 -6.38 5.61
C LYS A 29 0.47 -6.67 6.68
N GLN A 30 -0.32 -7.66 6.44
CA GLN A 30 -1.33 -8.07 7.40
C GLN A 30 -1.55 -9.57 7.27
N THR A 31 -2.10 -10.19 8.27
CA THR A 31 -2.38 -11.61 8.23
C THR A 31 -3.56 -11.87 7.32
N LYS A 32 -3.42 -12.83 6.43
CA LYS A 32 -4.47 -13.13 5.50
C LYS A 32 -5.66 -13.67 6.25
N LYS A 33 -6.85 -13.23 5.89
CA LYS A 33 -8.04 -13.66 6.54
C LYS A 33 -8.22 -15.14 6.38
N GLY A 34 -8.50 -15.83 7.40
CA GLY A 34 -8.68 -17.27 7.33
C GLY A 34 -7.39 -18.05 7.52
N SER A 35 -6.29 -17.38 7.78
CA SER A 35 -5.03 -18.06 7.97
C SER A 35 -4.36 -17.48 9.19
N LYS A 36 -3.58 -18.26 9.88
CA LYS A 36 -2.88 -17.78 11.04
C LYS A 36 -1.44 -17.47 10.73
N THR A 37 -0.93 -17.95 9.62
CA THR A 37 0.46 -17.79 9.32
C THR A 37 0.74 -17.06 8.02
N MET A 38 -0.20 -17.04 7.11
CA MET A 38 0.06 -16.40 5.83
C MET A 38 -0.16 -14.92 5.90
N GLN A 39 0.72 -14.17 5.26
CA GLN A 39 0.61 -12.74 5.29
C GLN A 39 0.41 -12.18 3.91
N GLU A 40 -0.31 -11.08 3.83
CA GLU A 40 -0.55 -10.41 2.58
C GLU A 40 0.16 -9.11 2.65
N TYR A 41 0.80 -8.70 1.58
CA TYR A 41 1.54 -7.45 1.53
C TYR A 41 0.78 -6.47 0.64
N PHE A 42 0.80 -5.22 1.00
CA PHE A 42 0.04 -4.23 0.25
C PHE A 42 0.73 -2.89 0.15
N VAL A 43 0.28 -2.12 -0.82
CA VAL A 43 0.65 -0.73 -0.98
C VAL A 43 -0.63 0.04 -0.77
N GLU A 44 -0.61 1.02 0.11
CA GLU A 44 -1.82 1.75 0.42
C GLU A 44 -1.63 3.23 0.18
N THR A 45 -2.61 3.89 -0.43
CA THR A 45 -2.55 5.32 -0.60
C THR A 45 -3.27 5.96 0.57
N ILE A 46 -2.63 6.96 1.16
CA ILE A 46 -3.22 7.64 2.29
C ILE A 46 -3.74 8.95 1.81
N GLU A 47 -5.06 9.15 1.94
CA GLU A 47 -5.62 10.33 1.47
C GLU A 47 -5.52 11.36 2.51
N GLU A 48 -4.82 12.41 2.32
CA GLU A 48 -4.73 13.42 3.25
C GLU A 48 -5.70 14.46 2.95
N VAL A 49 -6.65 14.67 3.74
CA VAL A 49 -7.65 15.64 3.52
C VAL A 49 -7.08 16.93 3.94
N GLU A 50 -6.86 17.78 3.04
CA GLU A 50 -6.33 18.97 3.32
C GLU A 50 -7.26 19.85 3.99
N LYS A 51 -7.11 20.17 5.10
CA LYS A 51 -7.97 20.92 5.74
C LYS A 51 -7.64 22.24 5.58
N ASP A 52 -7.85 22.94 4.84
CA ASP A 52 -7.49 24.14 4.69
C ASP A 52 -8.23 24.94 5.39
N GLY A 53 -8.02 25.05 6.09
CA GLY A 53 -8.53 25.93 6.96
C GLY A 53 -9.20 26.54 6.97
#